data_32c5a201796feb7a3e56674af656c499
#
_entry.id   32c5a201796feb7a3e56674af656c499
#
_cell.length_a   1.000
_cell.length_b   1.000
_cell.length_c   1.000
_cell.angle_alpha   90.00
_cell.angle_beta   90.00
_cell.angle_gamma   90.00
#
_symmetry.space_group_name_H-M   'P 1'
#
loop_
_entity.id
_entity.type
_entity.pdbx_description
1 polymer ?
#
loop_
_entity_poly.entity_id
_entity_poly.type
_entity_poly.pdbx_seq_one_letter_code
_entity_poly.pdbx_strand_id
1 'polypeptide(L)'
;MLVILSGVAGSGKDTIKKEIIKRMDNVKTIPSLTTRPPREGDIPGETYIFVSREEFEDKIKNDEIYEYDIHHNNYYGTSKKILSDKAQNGIIIKDIDVNGTENLKKVLDCKIVTIFLRVSKEELRRRLENRIDKPDEGEIILRLNRFDYEESKIGIYDYVIKNDNLEKTVDIIEKIIEHEWRMEQESKN
;
A
#
# COMPACT_ATOMS: atom_id res chain seq x y z
N MET A 1 8.37 12.83 1.69
CA MET A 1 8.54 11.46 2.22
C MET A 1 7.43 10.54 1.70
N LEU A 2 7.75 9.32 1.29
CA LEU A 2 6.78 8.29 0.94
C LEU A 2 6.75 7.22 2.04
N VAL A 3 5.58 6.95 2.60
CA VAL A 3 5.34 5.86 3.56
C VAL A 3 4.61 4.74 2.83
N ILE A 4 5.18 3.56 2.80
CA ILE A 4 4.60 2.37 2.18
C ILE A 4 4.09 1.43 3.27
N LEU A 5 2.80 1.13 3.23
CA LEU A 5 2.19 0.06 4.02
C LEU A 5 2.09 -1.20 3.17
N SER A 6 2.70 -2.28 3.63
CA SER A 6 2.59 -3.59 3.00
C SER A 6 2.06 -4.65 3.97
N GLY A 7 1.81 -5.81 3.45
CA GLY A 7 1.30 -6.97 4.19
C GLY A 7 0.23 -7.69 3.38
N VAL A 8 -0.04 -8.91 3.75
CA VAL A 8 -0.97 -9.79 3.04
C VAL A 8 -2.38 -9.20 2.88
N ALA A 9 -3.08 -9.61 1.83
CA ALA A 9 -4.46 -9.19 1.60
C ALA A 9 -5.34 -9.60 2.80
N GLY A 10 -5.93 -8.62 3.48
CA GLY A 10 -6.66 -8.85 4.75
C GLY A 10 -5.88 -8.48 6.01
N SER A 11 -4.62 -8.04 5.90
CA SER A 11 -3.83 -7.58 7.06
C SER A 11 -4.32 -6.26 7.69
N GLY A 12 -5.21 -5.50 7.01
CA GLY A 12 -5.80 -4.28 7.54
C GLY A 12 -5.17 -2.98 7.02
N LYS A 13 -4.37 -3.03 5.96
CA LYS A 13 -3.71 -1.85 5.35
C LYS A 13 -4.66 -0.68 5.08
N ASP A 14 -5.79 -0.94 4.42
CA ASP A 14 -6.75 0.11 4.07
C ASP A 14 -7.35 0.80 5.31
N THR A 15 -7.69 0.02 6.33
CA THR A 15 -8.23 0.55 7.58
C THR A 15 -7.20 1.44 8.29
N ILE A 16 -5.97 0.96 8.43
CA ILE A 16 -4.88 1.72 9.05
C ILE A 16 -4.56 2.98 8.25
N LYS A 17 -4.43 2.88 6.93
CA LYS A 17 -4.19 4.04 6.06
C LYS A 17 -5.26 5.12 6.24
N LYS A 18 -6.54 4.73 6.27
CA LYS A 18 -7.65 5.67 6.49
C LYS A 18 -7.57 6.35 7.86
N GLU A 19 -7.27 5.60 8.92
CA GLU A 19 -7.14 6.18 10.27
C GLU A 19 -5.94 7.12 10.37
N ILE A 20 -4.79 6.78 9.79
CA ILE A 20 -3.61 7.66 9.74
C ILE A 20 -3.95 8.98 9.03
N ILE A 21 -4.58 8.92 7.84
CA ILE A 21 -4.95 10.13 7.08
C ILE A 21 -5.95 10.99 7.87
N LYS A 22 -6.85 10.37 8.62
CA LYS A 22 -7.82 11.08 9.45
C LYS A 22 -7.17 11.80 10.65
N ARG A 23 -6.10 11.23 11.23
CA ARG A 23 -5.44 11.75 12.43
C ARG A 23 -4.30 12.74 12.13
N MET A 24 -3.69 12.62 10.96
CA MET A 24 -2.51 13.40 10.57
C MET A 24 -2.81 14.29 9.35
N ASP A 25 -3.10 15.56 9.56
CA ASP A 25 -3.46 16.53 8.50
C ASP A 25 -2.40 16.70 7.40
N ASN A 26 -1.14 16.46 7.74
CA ASN A 26 -0.01 16.54 6.82
C ASN A 26 0.25 15.25 6.03
N VAL A 27 -0.50 14.19 6.28
CA VAL A 27 -0.41 12.90 5.55
C VAL A 27 -1.52 12.81 4.53
N LYS A 28 -1.16 12.52 3.29
CA LYS A 28 -2.09 12.35 2.16
C LYS A 28 -1.87 11.01 1.48
N THR A 29 -2.84 10.56 0.70
CA THR A 29 -2.68 9.39 -0.19
C THR A 29 -2.79 9.80 -1.65
N ILE A 30 -2.40 8.90 -2.53
CA ILE A 30 -2.57 9.01 -3.98
C ILE A 30 -3.30 7.79 -4.52
N PRO A 31 -4.18 7.95 -5.52
CA PRO A 31 -4.84 6.83 -6.15
C PRO A 31 -3.85 5.92 -6.91
N SER A 32 -4.15 4.63 -6.94
CA SER A 32 -3.50 3.70 -7.87
C SER A 32 -4.23 3.68 -9.21
N LEU A 33 -3.48 3.54 -10.30
CA LEU A 33 -4.05 3.14 -11.58
C LEU A 33 -4.48 1.68 -11.51
N THR A 34 -5.64 1.33 -12.06
CA THR A 34 -6.08 -0.06 -12.15
C THR A 34 -6.95 -0.33 -13.36
N THR A 35 -6.84 -1.56 -13.88
CA THR A 35 -7.74 -2.06 -14.94
C THR A 35 -8.92 -2.85 -14.39
N ARG A 36 -9.03 -2.98 -13.05
CA ARG A 36 -10.16 -3.61 -12.39
C ARG A 36 -11.42 -2.74 -12.58
N PRO A 37 -12.57 -3.34 -12.87
CA PRO A 37 -13.84 -2.58 -12.85
C PRO A 37 -14.11 -1.96 -11.47
N PRO A 38 -14.72 -0.75 -11.42
CA PRO A 38 -15.14 -0.15 -10.16
C PRO A 38 -16.04 -1.09 -9.35
N ARG A 39 -15.93 -1.05 -8.03
CA ARG A 39 -16.79 -1.76 -7.08
C ARG A 39 -17.59 -0.76 -6.26
N GLU A 40 -18.65 -1.24 -5.61
CA GLU A 40 -19.38 -0.44 -4.62
C GLU A 40 -18.43 0.04 -3.51
N GLY A 41 -18.45 1.33 -3.23
CA GLY A 41 -17.55 1.99 -2.26
C GLY A 41 -16.22 2.50 -2.83
N ASP A 42 -15.89 2.22 -4.10
CA ASP A 42 -14.75 2.88 -4.76
C ASP A 42 -15.12 4.34 -5.08
N ILE A 43 -14.19 5.25 -4.83
CA ILE A 43 -14.33 6.67 -5.21
C ILE A 43 -13.31 6.94 -6.33
N PRO A 44 -13.80 7.11 -7.60
CA PRO A 44 -12.92 7.39 -8.73
C PRO A 44 -12.06 8.65 -8.50
N GLY A 45 -10.74 8.53 -8.72
CA GLY A 45 -9.80 9.64 -8.53
C GLY A 45 -9.29 9.79 -7.08
N GLU A 46 -9.91 9.15 -6.09
CA GLU A 46 -9.44 9.12 -4.71
C GLU A 46 -8.79 7.78 -4.35
N THR A 47 -9.54 6.68 -4.55
CA THR A 47 -9.02 5.32 -4.26
C THR A 47 -8.27 4.75 -5.46
N TYR A 48 -8.90 4.84 -6.64
CA TYR A 48 -8.35 4.34 -7.90
C TYR A 48 -8.65 5.29 -9.06
N ILE A 49 -7.73 5.28 -10.02
CA ILE A 49 -7.97 5.79 -11.38
C ILE A 49 -8.18 4.55 -12.25
N PHE A 50 -9.41 4.36 -12.70
CA PHE A 50 -9.81 3.24 -13.55
C PHE A 50 -9.46 3.55 -14.99
N VAL A 51 -8.69 2.66 -15.61
CA VAL A 51 -8.25 2.75 -17.01
C VAL A 51 -8.48 1.44 -17.73
N SER A 52 -8.53 1.45 -19.06
CA SER A 52 -8.55 0.22 -19.83
C SER A 52 -7.22 -0.54 -19.74
N ARG A 53 -7.23 -1.82 -20.11
CA ARG A 53 -5.98 -2.59 -20.18
C ARG A 53 -5.00 -1.97 -21.20
N GLU A 54 -5.51 -1.54 -22.36
CA GLU A 54 -4.72 -0.90 -23.41
C GLU A 54 -4.07 0.39 -22.92
N GLU A 55 -4.86 1.26 -22.27
CA GLU A 55 -4.33 2.50 -21.67
C GLU A 55 -3.27 2.23 -20.59
N PHE A 56 -3.43 1.17 -19.79
CA PHE A 56 -2.44 0.82 -18.77
C PHE A 56 -1.14 0.33 -19.42
N GLU A 57 -1.25 -0.56 -20.41
CA GLU A 57 -0.10 -1.10 -21.15
C GLU A 57 0.66 -0.01 -21.94
N ASP A 58 -0.06 0.96 -22.49
CA ASP A 58 0.56 2.12 -23.13
C ASP A 58 1.31 3.00 -22.12
N LYS A 59 0.78 3.18 -20.91
CA LYS A 59 1.49 3.87 -19.83
C LYS A 59 2.77 3.14 -19.39
N ILE A 60 2.78 1.81 -19.40
CA ILE A 60 4.00 1.03 -19.17
C ILE A 60 5.01 1.30 -20.29
N LYS A 61 4.62 1.21 -21.57
CA LYS A 61 5.49 1.44 -22.73
C LYS A 61 6.09 2.85 -22.74
N ASN A 62 5.31 3.84 -22.30
CA ASN A 62 5.73 5.24 -22.23
C ASN A 62 6.51 5.60 -20.96
N ASP A 63 6.84 4.60 -20.13
CA ASP A 63 7.57 4.78 -18.86
C ASP A 63 6.86 5.76 -17.88
N GLU A 64 5.51 5.77 -17.89
CA GLU A 64 4.69 6.64 -17.03
C GLU A 64 4.37 6.02 -15.65
N ILE A 65 4.74 4.76 -15.41
CA ILE A 65 4.45 4.00 -14.20
C ILE A 65 5.75 3.64 -13.48
N TYR A 66 5.82 3.87 -12.16
CA TYR A 66 6.96 3.51 -11.33
C TYR A 66 7.05 2.01 -11.06
N GLU A 67 5.90 1.42 -10.73
CA GLU A 67 5.76 0.01 -10.42
C GLU A 67 4.34 -0.44 -10.76
N TYR A 68 4.18 -1.70 -11.08
CA TYR A 68 2.87 -2.34 -11.19
C TYR A 68 2.94 -3.81 -10.81
N ASP A 69 1.79 -4.36 -10.42
CA ASP A 69 1.59 -5.79 -10.22
C ASP A 69 0.26 -6.24 -10.84
N ILE A 70 0.10 -7.54 -11.01
CA ILE A 70 -1.10 -8.15 -11.59
C ILE A 70 -1.78 -9.02 -10.53
N HIS A 71 -2.98 -8.61 -10.12
CA HIS A 71 -3.82 -9.36 -9.21
C HIS A 71 -5.14 -9.73 -9.89
N HIS A 72 -5.50 -11.01 -9.86
CA HIS A 72 -6.75 -11.49 -10.48
C HIS A 72 -6.94 -10.97 -11.92
N ASN A 73 -5.89 -11.07 -12.73
CA ASN A 73 -5.84 -10.60 -14.12
C ASN A 73 -6.05 -9.08 -14.33
N ASN A 74 -5.95 -8.27 -13.28
CA ASN A 74 -6.02 -6.81 -13.35
C ASN A 74 -4.69 -6.21 -12.97
N TYR A 75 -4.30 -5.14 -13.68
CA TYR A 75 -3.16 -4.32 -13.35
C TYR A 75 -3.48 -3.37 -12.18
N TYR A 76 -2.48 -3.12 -11.36
CA TYR A 76 -2.46 -2.09 -10.33
C TYR A 76 -1.09 -1.43 -10.37
N GLY A 77 -1.01 -0.09 -10.39
CA GLY A 77 0.27 0.58 -10.50
C GLY A 77 0.27 2.01 -9.96
N THR A 78 1.47 2.54 -9.79
CA THR A 78 1.71 3.89 -9.29
C THR A 78 2.18 4.80 -10.40
N SER A 79 1.39 5.81 -10.76
CA SER A 79 1.75 6.81 -11.77
C SER A 79 2.90 7.68 -11.30
N LYS A 80 3.92 7.84 -12.16
CA LYS A 80 5.06 8.73 -11.93
C LYS A 80 4.62 10.18 -11.76
N LYS A 81 3.74 10.66 -12.63
CA LYS A 81 3.21 12.01 -12.59
C LYS A 81 2.48 12.30 -11.29
N ILE A 82 1.54 11.43 -10.89
CA ILE A 82 0.72 11.65 -9.69
C ILE A 82 1.58 11.64 -8.43
N LEU A 83 2.55 10.73 -8.33
CA LEU A 83 3.42 10.66 -7.17
C LEU A 83 4.35 11.89 -7.10
N SER A 84 4.98 12.28 -8.22
CA SER A 84 5.86 13.45 -8.24
C SER A 84 5.13 14.74 -7.91
N ASP A 85 3.93 14.96 -8.47
CA ASP A 85 3.13 16.17 -8.22
C ASP A 85 2.70 16.29 -6.74
N LYS A 86 2.47 15.16 -6.06
CA LYS A 86 1.99 15.14 -4.67
C LYS A 86 3.10 15.05 -3.62
N ALA A 87 4.27 14.49 -3.97
CA ALA A 87 5.34 14.22 -3.02
C ALA A 87 6.21 15.44 -2.68
N GLN A 88 6.09 16.56 -3.42
CA GLN A 88 7.02 17.69 -3.30
C GLN A 88 7.00 18.38 -1.93
N ASN A 89 5.88 18.37 -1.20
CA ASN A 89 5.77 19.14 0.06
C ASN A 89 4.91 18.42 1.13
N GLY A 90 5.13 17.13 1.38
CA GLY A 90 4.33 16.44 2.38
C GLY A 90 4.70 14.98 2.56
N ILE A 91 3.86 14.30 3.31
CA ILE A 91 3.95 12.86 3.55
C ILE A 91 2.87 12.17 2.72
N ILE A 92 3.29 11.28 1.84
CA ILE A 92 2.38 10.42 1.08
C ILE A 92 2.37 9.04 1.73
N ILE A 93 1.20 8.55 2.09
CA ILE A 93 1.01 7.16 2.55
C ILE A 93 0.31 6.34 1.46
N LYS A 94 0.85 5.17 1.15
CA LYS A 94 0.33 4.29 0.11
C LYS A 94 0.43 2.83 0.51
N ASP A 95 -0.58 2.06 0.19
CA ASP A 95 -0.55 0.60 0.30
C ASP A 95 0.02 0.01 -1.00
N ILE A 96 1.10 -0.75 -0.86
CA ILE A 96 1.82 -1.36 -1.98
C ILE A 96 2.23 -2.78 -1.56
N ASP A 97 2.17 -3.72 -2.48
CA ASP A 97 2.60 -5.09 -2.19
C ASP A 97 4.13 -5.22 -2.08
N VAL A 98 4.60 -6.41 -1.77
CA VAL A 98 6.03 -6.65 -1.54
C VAL A 98 6.87 -6.46 -2.81
N ASN A 99 6.34 -6.79 -3.99
CA ASN A 99 7.06 -6.65 -5.26
C ASN A 99 7.15 -5.17 -5.66
N GLY A 100 6.02 -4.46 -5.58
CA GLY A 100 5.96 -3.03 -5.84
C GLY A 100 6.84 -2.23 -4.88
N THR A 101 6.88 -2.61 -3.60
CA THR A 101 7.77 -2.00 -2.60
C THR A 101 9.23 -2.18 -2.97
N GLU A 102 9.64 -3.41 -3.35
CA GLU A 102 11.01 -3.69 -3.77
C GLU A 102 11.41 -2.89 -5.03
N ASN A 103 10.48 -2.74 -5.97
CA ASN A 103 10.71 -1.97 -7.19
C ASN A 103 10.81 -0.46 -6.91
N LEU A 104 9.92 0.10 -6.09
CA LEU A 104 9.97 1.53 -5.75
C LEU A 104 11.24 1.91 -5.00
N LYS A 105 11.72 1.07 -4.09
CA LYS A 105 13.02 1.30 -3.40
C LYS A 105 14.20 1.40 -4.36
N LYS A 106 14.13 0.82 -5.56
CA LYS A 106 15.19 0.86 -6.57
C LYS A 106 15.16 2.10 -7.47
N VAL A 107 13.96 2.68 -7.67
CA VAL A 107 13.74 3.70 -8.71
C VAL A 107 13.44 5.11 -8.18
N LEU A 108 13.05 5.22 -6.90
CA LEU A 108 12.73 6.52 -6.30
C LEU A 108 13.92 7.08 -5.54
N ASP A 109 14.30 8.30 -5.90
CA ASP A 109 15.32 9.10 -5.20
C ASP A 109 14.64 10.05 -4.18
N CYS A 110 13.91 9.48 -3.24
CA CYS A 110 13.31 10.23 -2.13
C CYS A 110 13.30 9.36 -0.86
N LYS A 111 13.09 10.00 0.30
CA LYS A 111 12.95 9.25 1.55
C LYS A 111 11.73 8.34 1.46
N ILE A 112 11.97 7.04 1.55
CA ILE A 112 10.94 6.00 1.63
C ILE A 112 11.00 5.36 3.01
N VAL A 113 9.85 5.22 3.66
CA VAL A 113 9.67 4.49 4.92
C VAL A 113 8.74 3.33 4.66
N THR A 114 9.22 2.12 4.86
CA THR A 114 8.47 0.90 4.55
C THR A 114 8.04 0.17 5.81
N ILE A 115 6.74 -0.09 5.91
CA ILE A 115 6.11 -0.72 7.09
C ILE A 115 5.36 -1.96 6.64
N PHE A 116 5.73 -3.12 7.18
CA PHE A 116 5.01 -4.37 6.95
C PHE A 116 4.04 -4.66 8.10
N LEU A 117 2.75 -4.81 7.76
CA LEU A 117 1.70 -5.18 8.71
C LEU A 117 1.58 -6.69 8.79
N ARG A 118 2.08 -7.24 9.87
CA ARG A 118 2.10 -8.67 10.13
C ARG A 118 0.85 -9.11 10.89
N VAL A 119 0.22 -10.18 10.44
CA VAL A 119 -0.86 -10.90 11.12
C VAL A 119 -0.52 -12.39 11.14
N SER A 120 -1.07 -13.17 12.07
CA SER A 120 -0.91 -14.62 11.99
C SER A 120 -1.77 -15.21 10.86
N LYS A 121 -1.40 -16.39 10.38
CA LYS A 121 -2.14 -17.07 9.29
C LYS A 121 -3.57 -17.42 9.72
N GLU A 122 -3.76 -17.77 10.99
CA GLU A 122 -5.07 -18.03 11.60
C GLU A 122 -5.93 -16.76 11.67
N GLU A 123 -5.34 -15.67 12.13
CA GLU A 123 -6.04 -14.37 12.18
C GLU A 123 -6.38 -13.86 10.78
N LEU A 124 -5.47 -14.04 9.82
CA LEU A 124 -5.72 -13.70 8.42
C LEU A 124 -6.92 -14.48 7.88
N ARG A 125 -6.96 -15.81 8.07
CA ARG A 125 -8.10 -16.64 7.66
C ARG A 125 -9.39 -16.13 8.28
N ARG A 126 -9.42 -15.93 9.59
CA ARG A 126 -10.58 -15.40 10.32
C ARG A 126 -11.06 -14.05 9.75
N ARG A 127 -10.16 -13.14 9.42
CA ARG A 127 -10.49 -11.83 8.80
C ARG A 127 -11.09 -11.99 7.41
N LEU A 128 -10.53 -12.88 6.59
CA LEU A 128 -11.04 -13.14 5.24
C LEU A 128 -12.44 -13.75 5.26
N GLU A 129 -12.70 -14.71 6.15
CA GLU A 129 -14.02 -15.36 6.33
C GLU A 129 -15.10 -14.36 6.79
N ASN A 130 -14.73 -13.33 7.56
CA ASN A 130 -15.65 -12.33 8.09
C ASN A 130 -15.78 -11.06 7.21
N ARG A 131 -15.22 -11.05 5.99
CA ARG A 131 -15.35 -9.91 5.08
C ARG A 131 -16.77 -9.74 4.55
N ILE A 132 -17.16 -8.48 4.31
CA ILE A 132 -18.48 -8.12 3.76
C ILE A 132 -18.67 -8.73 2.36
N ASP A 133 -17.61 -8.73 1.53
CA ASP A 133 -17.60 -9.28 0.16
C ASP A 133 -17.55 -10.82 0.12
N LYS A 134 -17.49 -11.49 1.27
CA LYS A 134 -17.54 -12.94 1.44
C LYS A 134 -16.80 -13.71 0.35
N PRO A 135 -15.45 -13.63 0.29
CA PRO A 135 -14.68 -14.39 -0.67
C PRO A 135 -14.98 -15.89 -0.52
N ASP A 136 -15.01 -16.62 -1.61
CA ASP A 136 -15.16 -18.09 -1.57
C ASP A 136 -13.90 -18.76 -0.99
N GLU A 137 -14.00 -20.05 -0.66
CA GLU A 137 -12.90 -20.81 -0.06
C GLU A 137 -11.67 -20.86 -1.00
N GLY A 138 -11.88 -20.91 -2.31
CA GLY A 138 -10.78 -20.89 -3.29
C GLY A 138 -10.00 -19.59 -3.26
N GLU A 139 -10.69 -18.45 -3.14
CA GLU A 139 -10.06 -17.14 -3.00
C GLU A 139 -9.33 -17.01 -1.66
N ILE A 140 -9.89 -17.54 -0.57
CA ILE A 140 -9.23 -17.57 0.74
C ILE A 140 -7.93 -18.38 0.66
N ILE A 141 -7.96 -19.56 0.06
CA ILE A 141 -6.78 -20.42 -0.11
C ILE A 141 -5.69 -19.71 -0.95
N LEU A 142 -6.06 -19.05 -2.05
CA LEU A 142 -5.11 -18.29 -2.86
C LEU A 142 -4.41 -17.19 -2.06
N ARG A 143 -5.14 -16.48 -1.20
CA ARG A 143 -4.57 -15.42 -0.34
C ARG A 143 -3.67 -16.02 0.76
N LEU A 144 -4.05 -17.16 1.33
CA LEU A 144 -3.23 -17.87 2.31
C LEU A 144 -1.94 -18.47 1.70
N ASN A 145 -1.99 -18.92 0.45
CA ASN A 145 -0.80 -19.41 -0.25
C ASN A 145 0.22 -18.28 -0.52
N ARG A 146 -0.26 -17.05 -0.73
CA ARG A 146 0.62 -15.88 -0.89
C ARG A 146 1.26 -15.43 0.42
N PHE A 147 0.69 -15.80 1.57
CA PHE A 147 1.17 -15.45 2.91
C PHE A 147 2.65 -15.78 3.11
N ASP A 148 3.05 -17.02 2.84
CA ASP A 148 4.42 -17.50 3.09
C ASP A 148 5.44 -16.76 2.20
N TYR A 149 5.05 -16.42 0.97
CA TYR A 149 5.86 -15.61 0.08
C TYR A 149 6.05 -14.19 0.61
N GLU A 150 4.96 -13.51 1.02
CA GLU A 150 5.03 -12.14 1.53
C GLU A 150 5.78 -12.08 2.88
N GLU A 151 5.61 -13.07 3.78
CA GLU A 151 6.38 -13.21 5.01
C GLU A 151 7.89 -13.40 4.74
N SER A 152 8.26 -14.13 3.68
CA SER A 152 9.67 -14.31 3.31
C SER A 152 10.36 -13.00 2.89
N LYS A 153 9.59 -11.97 2.49
CA LYS A 153 10.08 -10.66 2.06
C LYS A 153 10.17 -9.63 3.19
N ILE A 154 9.83 -10.00 4.41
CA ILE A 154 9.81 -9.07 5.58
C ILE A 154 11.13 -8.32 5.76
N GLY A 155 12.27 -8.93 5.42
CA GLY A 155 13.60 -8.34 5.59
C GLY A 155 13.89 -7.09 4.72
N ILE A 156 13.04 -6.74 3.75
CA ILE A 156 13.20 -5.52 2.95
C ILE A 156 12.58 -4.28 3.61
N TYR A 157 11.80 -4.48 4.70
CA TYR A 157 11.05 -3.41 5.36
C TYR A 157 11.84 -2.78 6.51
N ASP A 158 11.69 -1.47 6.67
CA ASP A 158 12.32 -0.73 7.77
C ASP A 158 11.64 -1.04 9.10
N TYR A 159 10.32 -1.29 9.07
CA TYR A 159 9.51 -1.62 10.24
C TYR A 159 8.58 -2.81 9.97
N VAL A 160 8.45 -3.69 10.97
CA VAL A 160 7.50 -4.81 10.96
C VAL A 160 6.61 -4.70 12.19
N ILE A 161 5.32 -4.50 11.99
CA ILE A 161 4.37 -4.24 13.07
C ILE A 161 3.30 -5.33 13.10
N LYS A 162 3.14 -5.97 14.25
CA LYS A 162 2.04 -6.91 14.48
C LYS A 162 0.71 -6.14 14.58
N ASN A 163 -0.19 -6.42 13.64
CA ASN A 163 -1.51 -5.78 13.59
C ASN A 163 -2.58 -6.65 14.24
N ASP A 164 -2.57 -6.74 15.56
CA ASP A 164 -3.56 -7.43 16.38
C ASP A 164 -4.55 -6.47 17.10
N ASN A 165 -4.22 -5.18 17.17
CA ASN A 165 -5.07 -4.15 17.73
C ASN A 165 -4.95 -2.87 16.87
N LEU A 166 -6.06 -2.42 16.30
CA LEU A 166 -6.09 -1.29 15.38
C LEU A 166 -5.52 -0.01 16.00
N GLU A 167 -6.03 0.41 17.16
CA GLU A 167 -5.62 1.66 17.82
C GLU A 167 -4.12 1.68 18.13
N LYS A 168 -3.62 0.60 18.76
CA LYS A 168 -2.19 0.49 19.06
C LYS A 168 -1.32 0.49 17.80
N THR A 169 -1.77 -0.16 16.73
CA THR A 169 -1.03 -0.19 15.48
C THR A 169 -0.97 1.18 14.84
N VAL A 170 -2.09 1.91 14.83
CA VAL A 170 -2.15 3.29 14.34
C VAL A 170 -1.24 4.19 15.15
N ASP A 171 -1.31 4.16 16.49
CA ASP A 171 -0.44 4.97 17.38
C ASP A 171 1.05 4.72 17.15
N ILE A 172 1.44 3.47 16.88
CA ILE A 172 2.84 3.12 16.57
C ILE A 172 3.24 3.73 15.23
N ILE A 173 2.39 3.60 14.21
CA ILE A 173 2.68 4.09 12.86
C ILE A 173 2.74 5.62 12.84
N GLU A 174 1.87 6.31 13.55
CA GLU A 174 1.92 7.78 13.72
C GLU A 174 3.30 8.21 14.26
N LYS A 175 3.76 7.58 15.33
CA LYS A 175 5.08 7.87 15.93
C LYS A 175 6.25 7.59 15.00
N ILE A 176 6.16 6.53 14.19
CA ILE A 176 7.17 6.22 13.16
C ILE A 176 7.18 7.33 12.12
N ILE A 177 6.02 7.72 11.59
CA ILE A 177 5.89 8.76 10.57
C ILE A 177 6.43 10.09 11.09
N GLU A 178 6.07 10.50 12.30
CA GLU A 178 6.56 11.73 12.95
C GLU A 178 8.08 11.71 13.14
N HIS A 179 8.62 10.59 13.63
CA HIS A 179 10.07 10.42 13.82
C HIS A 179 10.82 10.54 12.49
N GLU A 180 10.41 9.77 11.48
CA GLU A 180 11.08 9.71 10.18
C GLU A 180 10.97 11.05 9.42
N TRP A 181 9.84 11.72 9.55
CA TRP A 181 9.65 13.05 8.98
C TRP A 181 10.56 14.08 9.62
N ARG A 182 10.67 14.10 10.96
CA ARG A 182 11.58 14.99 11.67
C ARG A 182 13.03 14.76 11.25
N MET A 183 13.49 13.50 11.19
CA MET A 183 14.84 13.16 10.76
C MET A 183 15.13 13.60 9.33
N GLU A 184 14.13 13.51 8.43
CA GLU A 184 14.26 14.01 7.05
C GLU A 184 14.41 15.53 7.00
N GLN A 185 13.66 16.27 7.83
CA GLN A 185 13.77 17.73 7.87
C GLN A 185 15.12 18.19 8.45
N GLU A 186 15.62 17.53 9.49
CA GLU A 186 16.92 17.81 10.09
C GLU A 186 18.07 17.54 9.11
N SER A 187 17.97 16.56 8.25
CA SER A 187 18.99 16.23 7.25
C SER A 187 19.06 17.21 6.05
N LYS A 188 18.02 18.03 5.87
CA LYS A 188 17.95 19.05 4.80
C LYS A 188 18.43 20.43 5.21
N ASN A 189 18.67 20.65 6.50
CA ASN A 189 19.19 21.88 7.10
C ASN A 189 20.69 21.76 7.35
#